data_c5e32a7776fb72befbf0ea3338683312
#
_entry.id   c5e32a7776fb72befbf0ea3338683312
#
_cell.length_a   1.000
_cell.length_b   1.000
_cell.length_c   1.000
_cell.angle_alpha   90.00
_cell.angle_beta   90.00
_cell.angle_gamma   90.00
#
_symmetry.space_group_name_H-M   'P 1'
#
loop_
_entity.id
_entity.type
_entity.pdbx_description
1 polymer ?
#
loop_
_entity_poly.entity_id
_entity_poly.type
_entity_poly.pdbx_seq_one_letter_code
_entity_poly.pdbx_strand_id
1 'polypeptide(L)'
;MFTIQESRYRKFTVRVLLVLFTIQYSLFTATAQTLTGSAPSHVAAGEQFRLTYTINTQNVSDFRAGDIPAELEVLIGPNRSMQSSYQMINGHTSSSSSITYTYIVCATKNGTFTIPSAHAVVGGKTIASNALTIKVSG
;
A
#
# COMPACT_ATOMS: atom_id res chain seq x y z
N MET A 1 -5.11 -0.31 57.84
CA MET A 1 -5.74 0.71 57.04
C MET A 1 -4.83 1.27 55.96
N PHE A 2 -3.63 1.62 56.25
CA PHE A 2 -2.69 2.17 55.25
C PHE A 2 -2.34 1.17 54.14
N THR A 3 -2.22 -0.10 54.48
CA THR A 3 -1.88 -1.15 53.52
C THR A 3 -2.95 -1.33 52.43
N ILE A 4 -4.21 -1.10 52.74
CA ILE A 4 -5.31 -1.22 51.77
C ILE A 4 -5.27 -0.07 50.75
N GLN A 5 -4.94 1.13 51.17
CA GLN A 5 -4.81 2.28 50.29
C GLN A 5 -3.61 2.15 49.34
N GLU A 6 -2.48 1.68 49.84
CA GLU A 6 -1.31 1.40 48.99
C GLU A 6 -1.64 0.36 47.92
N SER A 7 -2.39 -0.68 48.25
CA SER A 7 -2.78 -1.71 47.31
C SER A 7 -3.64 -1.13 46.17
N ARG A 8 -4.54 -0.19 46.49
CA ARG A 8 -5.34 0.50 45.45
C ARG A 8 -4.52 1.36 44.56
N TYR A 9 -3.53 2.10 45.09
CA TYR A 9 -2.63 2.92 44.31
C TYR A 9 -1.77 2.11 43.36
N ARG A 10 -1.26 0.98 43.79
CA ARG A 10 -0.47 0.09 42.96
C ARG A 10 -1.26 -0.42 41.76
N LYS A 11 -2.49 -0.84 41.99
CA LYS A 11 -3.36 -1.32 40.88
C LYS A 11 -3.65 -0.22 39.87
N PHE A 12 -3.88 0.99 40.32
CA PHE A 12 -4.14 2.11 39.44
C PHE A 12 -2.90 2.47 38.58
N THR A 13 -1.73 2.50 39.20
CA THR A 13 -0.47 2.82 38.52
C THR A 13 -0.15 1.78 37.43
N VAL A 14 -0.35 0.49 37.72
CA VAL A 14 -0.10 -0.57 36.74
C VAL A 14 -1.03 -0.45 35.53
N ARG A 15 -2.29 -0.09 35.73
CA ARG A 15 -3.23 0.11 34.62
C ARG A 15 -2.83 1.26 33.72
N VAL A 16 -2.40 2.37 34.32
CA VAL A 16 -1.94 3.55 33.55
C VAL A 16 -0.70 3.21 32.74
N LEU A 17 0.24 2.47 33.31
CA LEU A 17 1.46 2.05 32.62
C LEU A 17 1.14 1.13 31.43
N LEU A 18 0.18 0.21 31.59
CA LEU A 18 -0.24 -0.68 30.50
C LEU A 18 -0.87 0.09 29.34
N VAL A 19 -1.70 1.09 29.63
CA VAL A 19 -2.32 1.92 28.60
C VAL A 19 -1.26 2.72 27.82
N LEU A 20 -0.30 3.33 28.53
CA LEU A 20 0.80 4.05 27.91
C LEU A 20 1.66 3.15 27.03
N PHE A 21 1.92 1.93 27.48
CA PHE A 21 2.70 0.96 26.70
C PHE A 21 1.98 0.56 25.43
N THR A 22 0.66 0.39 25.49
CA THR A 22 -0.16 0.06 24.32
C THR A 22 -0.13 1.20 23.28
N ILE A 23 -0.21 2.45 23.72
CA ILE A 23 -0.13 3.62 22.84
C ILE A 23 1.23 3.69 22.15
N GLN A 24 2.31 3.45 22.86
CA GLN A 24 3.66 3.45 22.28
C GLN A 24 3.81 2.34 21.25
N TYR A 25 3.24 1.18 21.49
CA TYR A 25 3.27 0.07 20.55
C TYR A 25 2.50 0.40 19.26
N SER A 26 1.38 1.12 19.37
CA SER A 26 0.63 1.58 18.19
C SER A 26 1.43 2.55 17.34
N LEU A 27 2.23 3.42 17.95
CA LEU A 27 3.10 4.36 17.22
C LEU A 27 4.23 3.63 16.47
N PHE A 28 4.72 2.52 17.00
CA PHE A 28 5.75 1.72 16.34
C PHE A 28 5.25 1.02 15.08
N THR A 29 3.97 0.70 15.01
CA THR A 29 3.39 0.06 13.82
C THR A 29 3.02 1.08 12.73
N ALA A 30 3.34 2.37 12.91
CA ALA A 30 3.03 3.41 11.95
C ALA A 30 3.92 3.41 10.70
N THR A 31 5.02 2.63 10.66
CA THR A 31 5.80 2.41 9.46
C THR A 31 5.15 1.32 8.60
N ALA A 32 3.95 1.59 8.14
CA ALA A 32 3.19 0.62 7.37
C ALA A 32 3.70 0.56 5.94
N GLN A 33 3.72 -0.65 5.38
CA GLN A 33 3.93 -0.83 3.95
C GLN A 33 2.75 -0.21 3.20
N THR A 34 3.05 0.37 2.04
CA THR A 34 2.05 1.04 1.22
C THR A 34 1.98 0.41 -0.16
N LEU A 35 0.79 0.32 -0.70
CA LEU A 35 0.51 -0.09 -2.05
C LEU A 35 -0.07 1.12 -2.78
N THR A 36 0.60 1.56 -3.85
CA THR A 36 0.20 2.74 -4.60
C THR A 36 -0.07 2.38 -6.06
N GLY A 37 -1.24 2.73 -6.56
CA GLY A 37 -1.59 2.60 -7.96
C GLY A 37 -1.29 3.89 -8.72
N SER A 38 -0.86 3.75 -9.96
CA SER A 38 -0.57 4.89 -10.84
C SER A 38 -0.96 4.56 -12.28
N ALA A 39 -1.61 5.52 -12.92
CA ALA A 39 -1.99 5.44 -14.34
C ALA A 39 -2.24 6.86 -14.85
N PRO A 40 -2.19 7.09 -16.17
CA PRO A 40 -2.59 8.39 -16.72
C PRO A 40 -4.04 8.71 -16.39
N SER A 41 -4.33 9.96 -16.06
CA SER A 41 -5.69 10.39 -15.76
C SER A 41 -6.54 10.59 -17.02
N HIS A 42 -5.89 10.74 -18.17
CA HIS A 42 -6.56 10.99 -19.45
C HIS A 42 -5.82 10.27 -20.58
N VAL A 43 -6.56 9.50 -21.37
CA VAL A 43 -5.99 8.79 -22.54
C VAL A 43 -6.96 8.90 -23.71
N ALA A 44 -6.44 8.71 -24.91
CA ALA A 44 -7.25 8.67 -26.12
C ALA A 44 -7.82 7.25 -26.33
N ALA A 45 -8.97 7.15 -26.98
CA ALA A 45 -9.53 5.86 -27.33
C ALA A 45 -8.60 5.13 -28.30
N GLY A 46 -8.32 3.86 -28.03
CA GLY A 46 -7.35 3.06 -28.76
C GLY A 46 -5.92 3.20 -28.29
N GLU A 47 -5.66 4.10 -27.34
CA GLU A 47 -4.31 4.32 -26.83
C GLU A 47 -3.98 3.28 -25.77
N GLN A 48 -2.74 2.79 -25.81
CA GLN A 48 -2.20 1.92 -24.77
C GLN A 48 -1.56 2.76 -23.67
N PHE A 49 -1.78 2.36 -22.42
CA PHE A 49 -1.18 3.04 -21.28
C PHE A 49 -0.69 2.04 -20.26
N ARG A 50 0.15 2.51 -19.36
CA ARG A 50 0.72 1.71 -18.29
C ARG A 50 -0.09 1.89 -17.00
N LEU A 51 -0.55 0.79 -16.43
CA LEU A 51 -1.12 0.73 -15.09
C LEU A 51 -0.09 0.09 -14.18
N THR A 52 0.34 0.80 -13.15
CA THR A 52 1.43 0.38 -12.29
C THR A 52 0.99 0.34 -10.84
N TYR A 53 1.34 -0.74 -10.13
CA TYR A 53 1.14 -0.84 -8.69
C TYR A 53 2.50 -1.05 -8.03
N THR A 54 2.84 -0.19 -7.08
CA THR A 54 4.13 -0.22 -6.39
C THR A 54 3.92 -0.47 -4.91
N ILE A 55 4.65 -1.44 -4.37
CA ILE A 55 4.67 -1.77 -2.96
C ILE A 55 6.07 -1.47 -2.43
N ASN A 56 6.16 -0.78 -1.30
CA ASN A 56 7.44 -0.35 -0.72
C ASN A 56 8.15 -1.46 0.07
N THR A 57 7.92 -2.70 -0.28
CA THR A 57 8.58 -3.87 0.32
C THR A 57 8.64 -5.00 -0.69
N GLN A 58 9.58 -5.93 -0.52
CA GLN A 58 9.65 -7.15 -1.33
C GLN A 58 8.99 -8.35 -0.66
N ASN A 59 8.50 -8.20 0.56
CA ASN A 59 7.88 -9.28 1.32
C ASN A 59 6.38 -9.39 1.01
N VAL A 60 6.05 -9.63 -0.25
CA VAL A 60 4.67 -9.75 -0.74
C VAL A 60 4.37 -11.22 -0.99
N SER A 61 3.36 -11.75 -0.30
CA SER A 61 2.93 -13.13 -0.47
C SER A 61 1.82 -13.30 -1.50
N ASP A 62 1.01 -12.25 -1.74
CA ASP A 62 -0.05 -12.27 -2.73
C ASP A 62 -0.32 -10.84 -3.22
N PHE A 63 -0.73 -10.73 -4.47
CA PHE A 63 -1.14 -9.47 -5.08
C PHE A 63 -2.32 -9.71 -6.00
N ARG A 64 -3.35 -8.87 -5.88
CA ARG A 64 -4.52 -8.89 -6.76
C ARG A 64 -4.88 -7.48 -7.19
N ALA A 65 -4.90 -7.25 -8.50
CA ALA A 65 -5.42 -6.01 -9.04
C ALA A 65 -6.93 -5.93 -8.79
N GLY A 66 -7.47 -4.71 -8.71
CA GLY A 66 -8.91 -4.52 -8.65
C GLY A 66 -9.57 -4.94 -9.96
N ASP A 67 -10.91 -4.99 -9.94
CA ASP A 67 -11.67 -5.36 -11.14
C ASP A 67 -11.55 -4.27 -12.20
N ILE A 68 -10.70 -4.52 -13.19
CA ILE A 68 -10.49 -3.58 -14.30
C ILE A 68 -11.73 -3.65 -15.21
N PRO A 69 -12.37 -2.50 -15.52
CA PRO A 69 -13.53 -2.51 -16.42
C PRO A 69 -13.21 -3.14 -17.77
N ALA A 70 -14.19 -3.79 -18.38
CA ALA A 70 -13.99 -4.48 -19.66
C ALA A 70 -13.63 -3.52 -20.79
N GLU A 71 -14.00 -2.25 -20.68
CA GLU A 71 -13.67 -1.18 -21.62
C GLU A 71 -12.18 -0.83 -21.58
N LEU A 72 -11.48 -1.26 -20.55
CA LEU A 72 -10.03 -1.13 -20.44
C LEU A 72 -9.42 -2.51 -20.60
N GLU A 73 -9.00 -2.85 -21.82
CA GLU A 73 -8.49 -4.19 -22.12
C GLU A 73 -7.06 -4.35 -21.65
N VAL A 74 -6.83 -5.36 -20.81
CA VAL A 74 -5.48 -5.69 -20.36
C VAL A 74 -4.80 -6.53 -21.44
N LEU A 75 -3.76 -5.97 -22.04
CA LEU A 75 -3.02 -6.63 -23.11
C LEU A 75 -1.91 -7.52 -22.57
N ILE A 76 -1.19 -7.01 -21.57
CA ILE A 76 -0.05 -7.70 -20.97
C ILE A 76 -0.08 -7.41 -19.45
N GLY A 77 0.25 -8.41 -18.66
CA GLY A 77 0.48 -8.21 -17.25
C GLY A 77 -0.16 -9.26 -16.34
N PRO A 78 0.19 -9.23 -15.06
CA PRO A 78 1.13 -8.30 -14.44
C PRO A 78 2.58 -8.68 -14.74
N ASN A 79 3.39 -7.68 -15.01
CA ASN A 79 4.83 -7.84 -15.13
C ASN A 79 5.47 -7.37 -13.82
N ARG A 80 6.09 -8.28 -13.10
CA ARG A 80 6.65 -8.01 -11.78
C ARG A 80 8.10 -7.61 -11.92
N SER A 81 8.47 -6.47 -11.33
CA SER A 81 9.86 -6.05 -11.22
C SER A 81 10.18 -5.70 -9.77
N MET A 82 11.41 -6.02 -9.36
CA MET A 82 11.90 -5.74 -8.02
C MET A 82 13.01 -4.71 -8.12
N GLN A 83 12.95 -3.71 -7.24
CA GLN A 83 13.97 -2.68 -7.13
C GLN A 83 14.48 -2.61 -5.71
N SER A 84 15.79 -2.49 -5.57
CA SER A 84 16.41 -2.24 -4.29
C SER A 84 17.40 -1.11 -4.45
N SER A 85 17.43 -0.20 -3.48
CA SER A 85 18.41 0.88 -3.47
C SER A 85 19.11 0.89 -2.12
N TYR A 86 20.39 1.20 -2.19
CA TYR A 86 21.26 1.25 -1.04
C TYR A 86 21.97 2.60 -1.05
N GLN A 87 21.84 3.36 0.04
CA GLN A 87 22.48 4.66 0.17
C GLN A 87 23.27 4.74 1.46
N MET A 88 24.47 5.30 1.37
CA MET A 88 25.29 5.63 2.54
C MET A 88 25.52 7.14 2.55
N ILE A 89 24.97 7.82 3.54
CA ILE A 89 25.12 9.27 3.72
C ILE A 89 25.63 9.53 5.12
N ASN A 90 26.77 10.19 5.25
CA ASN A 90 27.37 10.56 6.54
C ASN A 90 27.53 9.38 7.51
N GLY A 91 27.96 8.22 7.01
CA GLY A 91 28.12 7.02 7.81
C GLY A 91 26.83 6.30 8.14
N HIS A 92 25.69 6.82 7.71
CA HIS A 92 24.39 6.16 7.89
C HIS A 92 24.00 5.41 6.62
N THR A 93 23.67 4.13 6.80
CA THR A 93 23.24 3.27 5.73
C THR A 93 21.72 3.24 5.69
N SER A 94 21.14 3.52 4.53
CA SER A 94 19.72 3.32 4.29
C SER A 94 19.53 2.41 3.11
N SER A 95 18.62 1.46 3.23
CA SER A 95 18.24 0.58 2.15
C SER A 95 16.73 0.63 1.96
N SER A 96 16.28 0.63 0.71
CA SER A 96 14.88 0.56 0.38
C SER A 96 14.68 -0.52 -0.67
N SER A 97 13.56 -1.21 -0.59
CA SER A 97 13.18 -2.22 -1.56
C SER A 97 11.74 -2.03 -1.95
N SER A 98 11.41 -2.34 -3.20
CA SER A 98 10.06 -2.23 -3.71
C SER A 98 9.80 -3.28 -4.77
N ILE A 99 8.51 -3.61 -4.94
CA ILE A 99 8.01 -4.45 -6.02
C ILE A 99 7.02 -3.63 -6.83
N THR A 100 7.15 -3.67 -8.14
CA THR A 100 6.25 -2.99 -9.07
C THR A 100 5.58 -4.02 -9.96
N TYR A 101 4.26 -3.94 -10.05
CA TYR A 101 3.44 -4.74 -10.95
C TYR A 101 2.93 -3.82 -12.06
N THR A 102 3.27 -4.13 -13.30
CA THR A 102 2.95 -3.30 -14.46
C THR A 102 2.02 -4.03 -15.41
N TYR A 103 0.94 -3.36 -15.79
CA TYR A 103 0.00 -3.83 -16.81
C TYR A 103 0.03 -2.88 -17.97
N ILE A 104 -0.05 -3.42 -19.19
CA ILE A 104 -0.29 -2.64 -20.41
C ILE A 104 -1.76 -2.79 -20.74
N VAL A 105 -2.46 -1.66 -20.78
CA VAL A 105 -3.92 -1.60 -20.92
C VAL A 105 -4.25 -0.73 -22.11
N CYS A 106 -5.26 -1.15 -22.88
CA CYS A 106 -5.76 -0.38 -24.01
C CYS A 106 -7.18 0.11 -23.72
N ALA A 107 -7.40 1.41 -23.87
CA ALA A 107 -8.72 2.00 -23.73
C ALA A 107 -9.50 1.78 -25.02
N THR A 108 -10.64 1.05 -24.94
CA THR A 108 -11.41 0.67 -26.14
C THR A 108 -12.60 1.56 -26.40
N LYS A 109 -13.08 2.29 -25.38
CA LYS A 109 -14.29 3.14 -25.50
C LYS A 109 -14.08 4.46 -24.77
N ASN A 110 -14.76 5.50 -25.28
CA ASN A 110 -14.82 6.79 -24.59
C ASN A 110 -15.65 6.67 -23.30
N GLY A 111 -15.30 7.45 -22.30
CA GLY A 111 -15.99 7.51 -21.04
C GLY A 111 -15.03 7.73 -19.87
N THR A 112 -15.59 7.70 -18.69
CA THR A 112 -14.81 7.77 -17.45
C THR A 112 -14.91 6.42 -16.75
N PHE A 113 -13.75 5.81 -16.51
CA PHE A 113 -13.68 4.46 -15.92
C PHE A 113 -12.89 4.51 -14.63
N THR A 114 -13.38 3.78 -13.63
CA THR A 114 -12.70 3.69 -12.33
C THR A 114 -12.16 2.29 -12.17
N ILE A 115 -10.86 2.21 -11.85
CA ILE A 115 -10.21 0.96 -11.47
C ILE A 115 -10.24 0.90 -9.95
N PRO A 116 -10.94 -0.07 -9.33
CA PRO A 116 -10.99 -0.18 -7.88
C PRO A 116 -9.62 -0.46 -7.27
N SER A 117 -9.53 -0.30 -5.96
CA SER A 117 -8.29 -0.56 -5.22
C SER A 117 -7.78 -1.97 -5.46
N ALA A 118 -6.49 -2.10 -5.69
CA ALA A 118 -5.80 -3.39 -5.66
C ALA A 118 -5.51 -3.78 -4.22
N HIS A 119 -5.29 -5.06 -4.00
CA HIS A 119 -5.00 -5.60 -2.66
C HIS A 119 -3.74 -6.44 -2.71
N ALA A 120 -2.93 -6.36 -1.67
CA ALA A 120 -1.73 -7.17 -1.52
C ALA A 120 -1.63 -7.67 -0.08
N VAL A 121 -1.07 -8.86 0.08
CA VAL A 121 -0.79 -9.42 1.41
C VAL A 121 0.69 -9.26 1.69
N VAL A 122 1.01 -8.48 2.72
CA VAL A 122 2.37 -8.18 3.12
C VAL A 122 2.52 -8.50 4.60
N GLY A 123 3.41 -9.45 4.93
CA GLY A 123 3.63 -9.83 6.31
C GLY A 123 2.37 -10.31 7.03
N GLY A 124 1.48 -11.01 6.34
CA GLY A 124 0.22 -11.50 6.90
C GLY A 124 -0.90 -10.46 6.98
N LYS A 125 -0.66 -9.23 6.52
CA LYS A 125 -1.67 -8.16 6.51
C LYS A 125 -2.07 -7.83 5.08
N THR A 126 -3.35 -7.58 4.86
CA THR A 126 -3.86 -7.13 3.57
C THR A 126 -3.83 -5.62 3.52
N ILE A 127 -3.16 -5.07 2.50
CA ILE A 127 -3.13 -3.64 2.24
C ILE A 127 -3.83 -3.36 0.91
N ALA A 128 -4.36 -2.15 0.76
CA ALA A 128 -5.10 -1.73 -0.42
C ALA A 128 -4.48 -0.50 -1.04
N SER A 129 -4.58 -0.39 -2.36
CA SER A 129 -4.15 0.79 -3.10
C SER A 129 -5.25 1.83 -3.15
N ASN A 130 -4.90 3.03 -3.63
CA ASN A 130 -5.87 4.01 -4.07
C ASN A 130 -6.63 3.50 -5.30
N ALA A 131 -7.87 3.92 -5.46
CA ALA A 131 -8.61 3.73 -6.71
C ALA A 131 -8.10 4.71 -7.77
N LEU A 132 -8.23 4.34 -9.04
CA LEU A 132 -7.77 5.15 -10.17
C LEU A 132 -8.94 5.48 -11.06
N THR A 133 -9.01 6.73 -11.51
CA THR A 133 -10.03 7.18 -12.47
C THR A 133 -9.33 7.60 -13.75
N ILE A 134 -9.79 7.05 -14.88
CA ILE A 134 -9.21 7.31 -16.21
C ILE A 134 -10.31 7.84 -17.11
N LYS A 135 -10.07 9.01 -17.69
CA LYS A 135 -10.97 9.59 -18.68
C LYS A 135 -10.45 9.28 -20.08
N VAL A 136 -11.30 8.64 -20.88
CA VAL A 136 -10.99 8.26 -22.25
C VAL A 136 -11.81 9.13 -23.19
N SER A 137 -11.13 9.86 -24.07
CA SER A 137 -11.78 10.69 -25.06
C SER A 137 -10.92 10.75 -26.33
N GLY A 138 -11.57 10.63 -27.48
CA GLY A 138 -10.81 10.68 -28.74
C GLY A 138 -11.64 10.52 -29.93
#